data_6ef6eba243aad35964c635b54996c2b7
#
_entry.id   6ef6eba243aad35964c635b54996c2b7
#
_cell.length_a   1.000
_cell.length_b   1.000
_cell.length_c   1.000
_cell.angle_alpha   90.00
_cell.angle_beta   90.00
_cell.angle_gamma   90.00
#
_symmetry.space_group_name_H-M   'P 1'
#
loop_
_entity.id
_entity.type
_entity.pdbx_description
1 polymer ?
#
loop_
_entity_poly.entity_id
_entity_poly.type
_entity_poly.pdbx_seq_one_letter_code
_entity_poly.pdbx_strand_id
1 'polypeptide(L)'
;MSETVEEKPETAVEATEEVVEATEEVVEATEEVVEAKPQQPTKAKAVDKWGIAHIFSSYNNTIIHITDLTGAETVSISSGGHHVNADRYESSPLAAMKAANVVT
;
A
#
# COMPACT_ATOMS: atom_id res chain seq x y z
N MET A 1 58.77 -1.32 12.96
CA MET A 1 57.43 -1.24 13.53
C MET A 1 56.75 0.12 13.40
N SER A 2 57.47 1.18 13.13
CA SER A 2 56.93 2.53 12.92
C SER A 2 56.46 2.81 11.48
N GLU A 3 56.81 1.98 10.50
CA GLU A 3 56.41 2.17 9.10
C GLU A 3 55.00 1.65 8.78
N THR A 4 54.49 0.71 9.54
CA THR A 4 53.11 0.13 9.33
C THR A 4 51.99 1.04 9.88
N VAL A 5 52.29 2.06 10.68
CA VAL A 5 51.30 2.99 11.25
C VAL A 5 51.06 4.20 10.34
N GLU A 6 52.02 4.56 9.45
CA GLU A 6 51.85 5.68 8.51
C GLU A 6 51.04 5.35 7.25
N GLU A 7 50.96 4.08 6.82
CA GLU A 7 50.09 3.68 5.68
C GLU A 7 48.61 3.60 6.01
N LYS A 8 48.22 3.44 7.26
CA LYS A 8 46.81 3.34 7.68
C LYS A 8 45.96 4.60 7.46
N PRO A 9 46.47 5.84 7.64
CA PRO A 9 45.64 7.02 7.40
C PRO A 9 45.39 7.33 5.91
N GLU A 10 46.30 6.99 5.00
CA GLU A 10 46.08 7.19 3.56
C GLU A 10 45.04 6.26 2.99
N THR A 11 45.03 4.98 3.34
CA THR A 11 44.01 4.02 2.94
C THR A 11 42.63 4.30 3.55
N ALA A 12 42.58 4.87 4.75
CA ALA A 12 41.32 5.28 5.38
C ALA A 12 40.72 6.53 4.72
N VAL A 13 41.56 7.45 4.22
CA VAL A 13 41.09 8.65 3.49
C VAL A 13 40.57 8.29 2.10
N GLU A 14 41.21 7.38 1.38
CA GLU A 14 40.70 6.89 0.08
C GLU A 14 39.39 6.12 0.24
N ALA A 15 39.24 5.29 1.25
CA ALA A 15 38.01 4.58 1.53
C ALA A 15 36.83 5.51 1.95
N THR A 16 37.14 6.63 2.63
CA THR A 16 36.12 7.64 2.97
C THR A 16 35.72 8.49 1.76
N GLU A 17 36.63 8.79 0.84
CA GLU A 17 36.29 9.49 -0.40
C GLU A 17 35.38 8.63 -1.32
N GLU A 18 35.66 7.34 -1.49
CA GLU A 18 34.78 6.42 -2.22
C GLU A 18 33.42 6.26 -1.57
N VAL A 19 33.32 6.22 -0.26
CA VAL A 19 32.05 6.14 0.47
C VAL A 19 31.25 7.44 0.36
N VAL A 20 31.89 8.59 0.34
CA VAL A 20 31.26 9.91 0.14
C VAL A 20 30.73 10.05 -1.29
N GLU A 21 31.46 9.64 -2.31
CA GLU A 21 30.98 9.61 -3.69
C GLU A 21 29.79 8.65 -3.88
N ALA A 22 29.85 7.46 -3.29
CA ALA A 22 28.74 6.50 -3.33
C ALA A 22 27.49 7.01 -2.58
N THR A 23 27.65 7.76 -1.50
CA THR A 23 26.55 8.40 -0.78
C THR A 23 25.95 9.58 -1.55
N GLU A 24 26.74 10.35 -2.26
CA GLU A 24 26.22 11.41 -3.12
C GLU A 24 25.42 10.87 -4.31
N GLU A 25 25.87 9.82 -4.98
CA GLU A 25 25.10 9.15 -6.03
C GLU A 25 23.79 8.54 -5.50
N VAL A 26 23.79 7.96 -4.33
CA VAL A 26 22.58 7.42 -3.69
C VAL A 26 21.61 8.53 -3.27
N VAL A 27 22.12 9.69 -2.81
CA VAL A 27 21.29 10.86 -2.48
C VAL A 27 20.69 11.49 -3.73
N GLU A 28 21.43 11.62 -4.82
CA GLU A 28 20.89 12.07 -6.11
C GLU A 28 19.84 11.09 -6.67
N ALA A 29 20.06 9.80 -6.62
CA ALA A 29 19.10 8.80 -7.02
C ALA A 29 17.85 8.77 -6.13
N THR A 30 17.98 9.07 -4.84
CA THR A 30 16.84 9.22 -3.93
C THR A 30 16.09 10.53 -4.14
N GLU A 31 16.74 11.59 -4.51
CA GLU A 31 16.09 12.85 -4.87
C GLU A 31 15.32 12.73 -6.19
N GLU A 32 15.86 12.09 -7.21
CA GLU A 32 15.13 11.80 -8.45
C GLU A 32 13.91 10.90 -8.22
N VAL A 33 14.02 9.89 -7.36
CA VAL A 33 12.90 9.01 -6.99
C VAL A 33 11.85 9.77 -6.15
N VAL A 34 12.26 10.73 -5.33
CA VAL A 34 11.34 11.59 -4.55
C VAL A 34 10.66 12.64 -5.44
N GLU A 35 11.34 13.19 -6.44
CA GLU A 35 10.73 14.10 -7.43
C GLU A 35 9.80 13.36 -8.41
N ALA A 36 10.11 12.13 -8.79
CA ALA A 36 9.23 11.29 -9.60
C ALA A 36 7.99 10.79 -8.83
N LYS A 37 7.89 11.06 -7.56
CA LYS A 37 6.86 10.54 -6.65
C LYS A 37 5.98 11.60 -6.00
N PRO A 38 5.52 12.62 -6.55
CA PRO A 38 4.24 13.14 -6.14
C PRO A 38 3.38 13.47 -7.33
N GLN A 39 3.09 12.52 -8.10
CA GLN A 39 1.75 12.51 -8.58
C GLN A 39 0.96 11.75 -7.50
N GLN A 40 0.79 12.41 -6.35
CA GLN A 40 -0.45 12.22 -5.65
C GLN A 40 -1.50 12.23 -6.74
N PRO A 41 -2.32 11.20 -6.89
CA PRO A 41 -3.47 11.33 -7.74
C PRO A 41 -4.11 12.63 -7.27
N THR A 42 -4.02 13.66 -8.10
CA THR A 42 -4.85 14.85 -7.92
C THR A 42 -6.19 14.21 -7.62
N LYS A 43 -6.70 14.44 -6.43
CA LYS A 43 -8.07 14.09 -6.10
C LYS A 43 -8.88 14.68 -7.23
N ALA A 44 -9.05 13.89 -8.27
CA ALA A 44 -10.03 14.17 -9.30
C ALA A 44 -11.25 14.51 -8.47
N LYS A 45 -11.76 15.72 -8.63
CA LYS A 45 -12.94 16.20 -7.92
C LYS A 45 -13.84 15.00 -7.83
N ALA A 46 -14.06 14.50 -6.60
CA ALA A 46 -14.90 13.34 -6.41
C ALA A 46 -16.23 13.69 -7.05
N VAL A 47 -16.43 13.20 -8.26
CA VAL A 47 -17.72 13.29 -8.88
C VAL A 47 -18.57 12.38 -8.01
N ASP A 48 -19.51 12.96 -7.29
CA ASP A 48 -20.44 12.22 -6.45
C ASP A 48 -21.16 11.22 -7.36
N LYS A 49 -20.64 10.01 -7.38
CA LYS A 49 -21.26 8.91 -8.13
C LYS A 49 -22.23 8.21 -7.20
N TRP A 50 -23.47 8.19 -7.58
CA TRP A 50 -24.50 7.42 -6.91
C TRP A 50 -24.41 5.96 -7.32
N GLY A 51 -24.55 5.07 -6.36
CA GLY A 51 -24.54 3.63 -6.58
C GLY A 51 -25.58 2.93 -5.72
N ILE A 52 -25.82 1.67 -6.01
CA ILE A 52 -26.72 0.80 -5.25
C ILE A 52 -25.87 -0.17 -4.44
N ALA A 53 -26.07 -0.21 -3.13
CA ALA A 53 -25.47 -1.20 -2.27
C ALA A 53 -26.44 -2.40 -2.11
N HIS A 54 -26.02 -3.54 -2.60
CA HIS A 54 -26.72 -4.81 -2.43
C HIS A 54 -26.10 -5.54 -1.23
N ILE A 55 -26.86 -5.76 -0.19
CA ILE A 55 -26.41 -6.47 1.00
C ILE A 55 -27.18 -7.76 1.12
N PHE A 56 -26.48 -8.88 1.00
CA PHE A 56 -27.00 -10.20 1.26
C PHE A 56 -26.42 -10.73 2.57
N SER A 57 -27.28 -11.07 3.52
CA SER A 57 -26.89 -11.63 4.80
C SER A 57 -27.64 -12.92 5.06
N SER A 58 -26.88 -13.97 5.34
CA SER A 58 -27.41 -15.28 5.73
C SER A 58 -26.75 -15.76 7.02
N TYR A 59 -27.21 -16.89 7.54
CA TYR A 59 -26.57 -17.50 8.71
C TYR A 59 -25.15 -17.99 8.44
N ASN A 60 -24.74 -18.14 7.18
CA ASN A 60 -23.46 -18.68 6.80
C ASN A 60 -22.48 -17.64 6.27
N ASN A 61 -22.97 -16.57 5.64
CA ASN A 61 -22.10 -15.55 5.05
C ASN A 61 -22.83 -14.22 4.87
N THR A 62 -22.05 -13.14 4.80
CA THR A 62 -22.53 -11.81 4.43
C THR A 62 -21.77 -11.36 3.19
N ILE A 63 -22.50 -10.89 2.17
CA ILE A 63 -21.94 -10.39 0.92
C ILE A 63 -22.40 -8.94 0.74
N ILE A 64 -21.46 -8.05 0.43
CA ILE A 64 -21.72 -6.64 0.14
C ILE A 64 -21.23 -6.37 -1.28
N HIS A 65 -22.11 -5.88 -2.11
CA HIS A 65 -21.87 -5.63 -3.52
C HIS A 65 -22.36 -4.24 -3.89
N ILE A 66 -21.47 -3.39 -4.36
CA ILE A 66 -21.82 -2.05 -4.84
C ILE A 66 -21.81 -2.05 -6.36
N THR A 67 -22.88 -1.58 -6.94
CA THR A 67 -23.06 -1.41 -8.38
C THR A 67 -23.39 0.03 -8.72
N ASP A 68 -23.34 0.35 -10.02
CA ASP A 68 -23.91 1.59 -10.52
C ASP A 68 -25.46 1.60 -10.41
N LEU A 69 -26.08 2.72 -10.76
CA LEU A 69 -27.56 2.86 -10.70
C LEU A 69 -28.28 1.91 -11.63
N THR A 70 -27.65 1.45 -12.69
CA THR A 70 -28.22 0.51 -13.65
C THR A 70 -28.14 -0.95 -13.21
N GLY A 71 -27.24 -1.24 -12.24
CA GLY A 71 -26.93 -2.59 -11.79
C GLY A 71 -26.03 -3.40 -12.71
N ALA A 72 -25.63 -2.84 -13.86
CA ALA A 72 -24.86 -3.55 -14.88
C ALA A 72 -23.36 -3.60 -14.57
N GLU A 73 -22.81 -2.59 -13.92
CA GLU A 73 -21.39 -2.49 -13.59
C GLU A 73 -21.16 -2.68 -12.09
N THR A 74 -20.29 -3.60 -11.74
CA THR A 74 -19.82 -3.81 -10.37
C THR A 74 -18.70 -2.84 -10.05
N VAL A 75 -18.89 -2.00 -9.06
CA VAL A 75 -17.87 -1.06 -8.56
C VAL A 75 -16.97 -1.76 -7.55
N SER A 76 -17.56 -2.45 -6.59
CA SER A 76 -16.83 -3.17 -5.54
C SER A 76 -17.68 -4.31 -4.98
N ILE A 77 -17.01 -5.39 -4.59
CA ILE A 77 -17.66 -6.53 -3.96
C ILE A 77 -16.75 -7.10 -2.87
N SER A 78 -17.32 -7.44 -1.73
CA SER A 78 -16.63 -8.14 -0.67
C SER A 78 -17.57 -9.03 0.12
N SER A 79 -17.02 -10.06 0.75
CA SER A 79 -17.80 -10.98 1.58
C SER A 79 -17.10 -11.29 2.91
N GLY A 80 -17.86 -11.73 3.89
CA GLY A 80 -17.33 -12.17 5.18
C GLY A 80 -16.29 -13.28 5.04
N GLY A 81 -16.48 -14.20 4.11
CA GLY A 81 -15.57 -15.30 3.85
C GLY A 81 -14.18 -14.88 3.35
N HIS A 82 -14.02 -13.69 2.77
CA HIS A 82 -12.73 -13.16 2.39
C HIS A 82 -11.87 -12.68 3.58
N HIS A 83 -12.48 -12.44 4.71
CA HIS A 83 -11.84 -11.76 5.85
C HIS A 83 -11.65 -12.66 7.08
N VAL A 84 -12.15 -13.87 7.04
CA VAL A 84 -12.01 -14.87 8.10
C VAL A 84 -11.59 -16.22 7.54
N ASN A 85 -10.77 -16.94 8.30
CA ASN A 85 -10.23 -18.23 7.86
C ASN A 85 -11.12 -19.42 8.23
N ALA A 86 -12.09 -19.22 9.10
CA ALA A 86 -12.97 -20.29 9.56
C ALA A 86 -14.39 -20.05 9.10
N ASP A 87 -14.96 -21.02 8.42
CA ASP A 87 -16.31 -20.98 7.82
C ASP A 87 -17.39 -20.55 8.81
N ARG A 88 -17.26 -20.98 10.05
CA ARG A 88 -18.23 -20.64 11.13
C ARG A 88 -18.28 -19.15 11.48
N TYR A 89 -17.28 -18.38 11.12
CA TYR A 89 -17.18 -16.94 11.42
C TYR A 89 -17.50 -16.05 10.22
N GLU A 90 -17.79 -16.59 9.05
CA GLU A 90 -18.09 -15.83 7.85
C GLU A 90 -19.37 -14.98 7.99
N SER A 91 -20.30 -15.40 8.80
CA SER A 91 -21.52 -14.67 9.13
C SER A 91 -21.41 -13.78 10.37
N SER A 92 -20.23 -13.70 10.99
CA SER A 92 -20.04 -12.90 12.19
C SER A 92 -20.13 -11.40 11.90
N PRO A 93 -20.60 -10.59 12.87
CA PRO A 93 -20.64 -9.13 12.70
C PRO A 93 -19.26 -8.51 12.40
N LEU A 94 -18.20 -9.09 12.95
CA LEU A 94 -16.83 -8.63 12.69
C LEU A 94 -16.42 -8.85 11.23
N ALA A 95 -16.77 -10.01 10.65
CA ALA A 95 -16.52 -10.29 9.23
C ALA A 95 -17.29 -9.33 8.32
N ALA A 96 -18.54 -9.05 8.65
CA ALA A 96 -19.38 -8.09 7.93
C ALA A 96 -18.81 -6.65 7.99
N MET A 97 -18.30 -6.20 9.15
CA MET A 97 -17.64 -4.90 9.28
C MET A 97 -16.37 -4.80 8.45
N LYS A 98 -15.54 -5.85 8.44
CA LYS A 98 -14.34 -5.90 7.60
C LYS A 98 -14.71 -5.86 6.11
N ALA A 99 -15.71 -6.61 5.70
CA ALA A 99 -16.19 -6.58 4.32
C ALA A 99 -16.70 -5.19 3.93
N ALA A 100 -17.44 -4.51 4.79
CA ALA A 100 -17.94 -3.17 4.55
C ALA A 100 -16.80 -2.14 4.41
N ASN A 101 -15.77 -2.21 5.24
CA ASN A 101 -14.62 -1.31 5.15
C ASN A 101 -13.79 -1.45 3.87
N VAL A 102 -13.82 -2.62 3.25
CA VAL A 102 -13.10 -2.85 1.98
C VAL A 102 -13.89 -2.30 0.79
N VAL A 103 -15.21 -2.27 0.90
CA VAL A 103 -16.09 -1.85 -0.18
C VAL A 103 -16.28 -0.33 -0.24
N THR A 104 -16.12 0.35 0.87
CA THR A 104 -16.20 1.82 0.99
C THR A 104 -14.89 2.51 0.74
#